data_20c4392847c36d7fb44e85f986c3e2a5
#
_entry.id   20c4392847c36d7fb44e85f986c3e2a5
#
_cell.length_a   1.000
_cell.length_b   1.000
_cell.length_c   1.000
_cell.angle_alpha   90.00
_cell.angle_beta   90.00
_cell.angle_gamma   90.00
#
_symmetry.space_group_name_H-M   'P 1'
#
loop_
_entity.id
_entity.type
_entity.pdbx_description
1 polymer ?
#
loop_
_entity_poly.entity_id
_entity_poly.type
_entity_poly.pdbx_seq_one_letter_code
_entity_poly.pdbx_strand_id
1 'polypeptide(L)'
;MKKNIWVIFLLLLSNIVFAQDNLTVVAIGQATLEKTEVAIVASKRSFGGSENIKNANEIMAIIKNDLSFYKKKFSVKATEVSQATDASDWKSKGADFLIVLEMTSAQPLSVKATTYSVKENRSLSEKMSSNSNLRRVAHDLADNSFRAITGDPSIFNSKILFVSDRDTRRGDNIKELYLMDFDGGNKTQLTRHRGMVISPDISFDGRKVVYSLIKEGRSSKRNIDLYLMDLDTKESKLISSRPGINSGAIFMPDGVNIALTLSHEGNAEIYLMDMNTQKLKRITNHYSPDVDPSFNKAGDKMAFLSGRSGMPMIYMMDPRSQEKDVRRISYVGEFNATPRFSPDGKEIAFSSWLDNRFDIFRLDSDGNNLVRLTKDFGSNEDPTYSNDNEFIAFSSQRVLSRTKAVHNIYIMDREGEIFGSITDNYGNCITPRWSK
;
A
#
# COMPACT_ATOMS: atom_id res chain seq x y z
N MET A 1 -8.78 -15.66 99.50
CA MET A 1 -9.92 -15.63 98.57
C MET A 1 -9.37 -15.20 97.22
N LYS A 2 -9.06 -16.16 96.32
CA LYS A 2 -8.53 -15.90 94.93
C LYS A 2 -9.57 -16.38 93.94
N LYS A 3 -10.14 -15.45 93.15
CA LYS A 3 -11.06 -15.76 92.07
C LYS A 3 -10.27 -15.98 90.81
N ASN A 4 -10.33 -17.19 90.25
CA ASN A 4 -9.78 -17.55 88.92
C ASN A 4 -10.77 -17.06 87.85
N ILE A 5 -10.27 -16.25 86.92
CA ILE A 5 -10.98 -15.85 85.67
C ILE A 5 -10.38 -16.68 84.56
N TRP A 6 -11.20 -17.57 84.00
CA TRP A 6 -10.87 -18.29 82.76
C TRP A 6 -11.22 -17.42 81.58
N VAL A 7 -10.21 -17.09 80.76
CA VAL A 7 -10.38 -16.44 79.45
C VAL A 7 -10.45 -17.54 78.38
N ILE A 8 -11.62 -17.70 77.80
CA ILE A 8 -11.85 -18.57 76.65
C ILE A 8 -11.40 -17.83 75.39
N PHE A 9 -10.29 -18.32 74.78
CA PHE A 9 -9.84 -17.86 73.46
C PHE A 9 -10.63 -18.59 72.38
N LEU A 10 -11.59 -17.89 71.75
CA LEU A 10 -12.28 -18.39 70.56
C LEU A 10 -11.38 -18.22 69.34
N LEU A 11 -10.82 -19.30 68.85
CA LEU A 11 -10.11 -19.37 67.57
C LEU A 11 -11.16 -19.35 66.43
N LEU A 12 -11.32 -18.18 65.77
CA LEU A 12 -11.99 -18.08 64.51
C LEU A 12 -11.05 -18.57 63.42
N LEU A 13 -11.23 -19.82 62.97
CA LEU A 13 -10.66 -20.35 61.73
C LEU A 13 -11.41 -19.70 60.57
N SER A 14 -10.79 -18.67 59.96
CA SER A 14 -11.24 -18.16 58.69
C SER A 14 -10.81 -19.18 57.61
N ASN A 15 -11.77 -19.86 57.01
CA ASN A 15 -11.58 -20.65 55.79
C ASN A 15 -11.24 -19.68 54.68
N ILE A 16 -9.95 -19.58 54.31
CA ILE A 16 -9.52 -18.97 53.07
C ILE A 16 -9.85 -19.94 51.94
N VAL A 17 -10.97 -19.68 51.25
CA VAL A 17 -11.31 -20.35 50.01
C VAL A 17 -10.38 -19.77 48.95
N PHE A 18 -9.37 -20.53 48.55
CA PHE A 18 -8.64 -20.23 47.33
C PHE A 18 -9.60 -20.49 46.17
N ALA A 19 -10.07 -19.43 45.53
CA ALA A 19 -10.69 -19.51 44.24
C ALA A 19 -9.58 -20.01 43.28
N GLN A 20 -9.63 -21.27 42.84
CA GLN A 20 -8.93 -21.71 41.67
C GLN A 20 -9.56 -21.02 40.48
N ASP A 21 -8.93 -19.96 40.00
CA ASP A 21 -9.19 -19.44 38.65
C ASP A 21 -8.84 -20.56 37.67
N ASN A 22 -9.86 -21.27 37.23
CA ASN A 22 -9.75 -22.17 36.10
C ASN A 22 -9.49 -21.27 34.87
N LEU A 23 -8.22 -21.12 34.50
CA LEU A 23 -7.83 -20.52 33.25
C LEU A 23 -8.37 -21.40 32.14
N THR A 24 -9.55 -21.08 31.65
CA THR A 24 -10.10 -21.72 30.44
C THR A 24 -9.31 -21.15 29.28
N VAL A 25 -8.25 -21.84 28.88
CA VAL A 25 -7.58 -21.57 27.59
C VAL A 25 -8.57 -21.98 26.51
N VAL A 26 -9.37 -21.06 26.06
CA VAL A 26 -10.10 -21.22 24.80
C VAL A 26 -9.04 -21.17 23.72
N ALA A 27 -8.55 -22.31 23.27
CA ALA A 27 -7.84 -22.42 22.01
C ALA A 27 -8.85 -22.02 20.92
N ILE A 28 -8.85 -20.75 20.54
CA ILE A 28 -9.49 -20.32 19.30
C ILE A 28 -8.60 -20.94 18.21
N GLY A 29 -8.95 -22.17 17.80
CA GLY A 29 -8.42 -22.73 16.57
C GLY A 29 -8.70 -21.68 15.51
N GLN A 30 -7.68 -21.23 14.78
CA GLN A 30 -7.91 -20.54 13.52
C GLN A 30 -8.76 -21.48 12.70
N ALA A 31 -10.06 -21.18 12.60
CA ALA A 31 -10.89 -21.80 11.60
C ALA A 31 -10.19 -21.48 10.29
N THR A 32 -9.60 -22.46 9.64
CA THR A 32 -9.18 -22.36 8.25
C THR A 32 -10.47 -22.10 7.50
N LEU A 33 -10.75 -20.83 7.22
CA LEU A 33 -11.86 -20.45 6.36
C LEU A 33 -11.62 -21.20 5.06
N GLU A 34 -12.54 -22.10 4.70
CA GLU A 34 -12.48 -22.78 3.40
C GLU A 34 -12.39 -21.71 2.33
N LYS A 35 -11.38 -21.83 1.47
CA LYS A 35 -11.18 -20.87 0.39
C LYS A 35 -12.32 -21.01 -0.60
N THR A 36 -12.79 -19.90 -1.10
CA THR A 36 -13.76 -19.86 -2.18
C THR A 36 -13.13 -20.40 -3.47
N GLU A 37 -13.70 -21.47 -4.01
CA GLU A 37 -13.24 -22.13 -5.22
C GLU A 37 -13.81 -21.43 -6.46
N VAL A 38 -12.94 -20.87 -7.31
CA VAL A 38 -13.34 -20.13 -8.52
C VAL A 38 -12.88 -20.87 -9.77
N ALA A 39 -13.79 -21.03 -10.73
CA ALA A 39 -13.46 -21.46 -12.08
C ALA A 39 -13.51 -20.27 -13.05
N ILE A 40 -12.55 -20.19 -13.97
CA ILE A 40 -12.48 -19.16 -15.00
C ILE A 40 -12.52 -19.87 -16.35
N VAL A 41 -13.50 -19.52 -17.18
CA VAL A 41 -13.76 -20.19 -18.44
C VAL A 41 -13.90 -19.17 -19.57
N ALA A 42 -13.18 -19.40 -20.67
CA ALA A 42 -13.42 -18.67 -21.91
C ALA A 42 -14.31 -19.49 -22.84
N SER A 43 -15.43 -18.90 -23.30
CA SER A 43 -16.37 -19.57 -24.20
C SER A 43 -15.73 -19.85 -25.56
N LYS A 44 -15.57 -21.13 -25.88
CA LYS A 44 -14.98 -21.58 -27.16
C LYS A 44 -15.75 -21.06 -28.38
N ARG A 45 -17.05 -20.76 -28.22
CA ARG A 45 -17.88 -20.24 -29.32
C ARG A 45 -17.52 -18.81 -29.69
N SER A 46 -17.15 -17.98 -28.70
CA SER A 46 -16.83 -16.57 -28.92
C SER A 46 -15.36 -16.34 -29.24
N PHE A 47 -14.44 -17.15 -28.68
CA PHE A 47 -13.00 -17.07 -28.91
C PHE A 47 -12.57 -18.03 -30.06
N GLY A 48 -13.23 -17.99 -31.21
CA GLY A 48 -12.85 -18.77 -32.40
C GLY A 48 -11.52 -18.33 -33.01
N GLY A 49 -10.72 -19.31 -33.48
CA GLY A 49 -9.41 -19.03 -34.09
C GLY A 49 -8.24 -18.99 -33.10
N SER A 50 -7.04 -19.32 -33.60
CA SER A 50 -5.85 -19.52 -32.76
C SER A 50 -5.39 -18.26 -31.99
N GLU A 51 -5.48 -17.08 -32.62
CA GLU A 51 -5.09 -15.81 -31.99
C GLU A 51 -6.06 -15.42 -30.85
N ASN A 52 -7.36 -15.58 -31.08
CA ASN A 52 -8.37 -15.30 -30.06
C ASN A 52 -8.29 -16.25 -28.88
N ILE A 53 -7.97 -17.53 -29.12
CA ILE A 53 -7.70 -18.51 -28.06
C ILE A 53 -6.46 -18.10 -27.25
N LYS A 54 -5.40 -17.60 -27.90
CA LYS A 54 -4.22 -17.04 -27.20
C LYS A 54 -4.60 -15.89 -26.30
N ASN A 55 -5.41 -14.94 -26.80
CA ASN A 55 -5.90 -13.80 -26.01
C ASN A 55 -6.76 -14.29 -24.82
N ALA A 56 -7.64 -15.26 -25.03
CA ALA A 56 -8.44 -15.87 -23.97
C ALA A 56 -7.57 -16.45 -22.85
N ASN A 57 -6.55 -17.25 -23.22
CA ASN A 57 -5.62 -17.85 -22.26
C ASN A 57 -4.85 -16.77 -21.48
N GLU A 58 -4.40 -15.71 -22.15
CA GLU A 58 -3.69 -14.60 -21.50
C GLU A 58 -4.62 -13.83 -20.53
N ILE A 59 -5.87 -13.53 -20.92
CA ILE A 59 -6.86 -12.89 -20.04
C ILE A 59 -7.13 -13.77 -18.82
N MET A 60 -7.39 -15.07 -19.01
CA MET A 60 -7.63 -16.00 -17.91
C MET A 60 -6.43 -16.10 -16.97
N ALA A 61 -5.21 -16.11 -17.50
CA ALA A 61 -3.99 -16.14 -16.71
C ALA A 61 -3.84 -14.88 -15.83
N ILE A 62 -4.17 -13.70 -16.38
CA ILE A 62 -4.14 -12.44 -15.62
C ILE A 62 -5.20 -12.46 -14.53
N ILE A 63 -6.47 -12.82 -14.83
CA ILE A 63 -7.55 -12.89 -13.83
C ILE A 63 -7.18 -13.89 -12.73
N LYS A 64 -6.60 -15.05 -13.08
CA LYS A 64 -6.10 -16.01 -12.11
C LYS A 64 -5.02 -15.41 -11.22
N ASN A 65 -4.06 -14.71 -11.80
CA ASN A 65 -3.00 -14.05 -11.04
C ASN A 65 -3.58 -13.01 -10.08
N ASP A 66 -4.51 -12.18 -10.54
CA ASP A 66 -5.18 -11.17 -9.75
C ASP A 66 -5.86 -11.78 -8.51
N LEU A 67 -6.70 -12.80 -8.71
CA LEU A 67 -7.36 -13.51 -7.60
C LEU A 67 -6.36 -14.18 -6.66
N SER A 68 -5.18 -14.58 -7.15
CA SER A 68 -4.13 -15.22 -6.35
C SER A 68 -3.45 -14.27 -5.36
N PHE A 69 -3.54 -12.95 -5.54
CA PHE A 69 -3.13 -11.99 -4.51
C PHE A 69 -3.97 -12.18 -3.22
N TYR A 70 -5.24 -12.52 -3.35
CA TYR A 70 -6.13 -12.81 -2.23
C TYR A 70 -6.17 -14.32 -1.90
N LYS A 71 -5.00 -14.96 -1.84
CA LYS A 71 -4.84 -16.41 -1.65
C LYS A 71 -5.45 -16.95 -0.36
N LYS A 72 -5.73 -16.09 0.63
CA LYS A 72 -6.48 -16.44 1.85
C LYS A 72 -7.97 -16.53 1.59
N LYS A 73 -8.49 -15.81 0.58
CA LYS A 73 -9.93 -15.78 0.21
C LYS A 73 -10.24 -16.77 -0.92
N PHE A 74 -9.34 -16.89 -1.92
CA PHE A 74 -9.62 -17.63 -3.15
C PHE A 74 -8.64 -18.76 -3.43
N SER A 75 -9.18 -19.78 -4.13
CA SER A 75 -8.47 -20.82 -4.85
C SER A 75 -9.01 -20.90 -6.28
N VAL A 76 -8.15 -20.76 -7.29
CA VAL A 76 -8.57 -20.89 -8.69
C VAL A 76 -8.45 -22.34 -9.12
N LYS A 77 -9.59 -23.02 -9.21
CA LYS A 77 -9.68 -24.45 -9.47
C LYS A 77 -9.45 -24.84 -10.94
N ALA A 78 -9.95 -24.03 -11.86
CA ALA A 78 -9.81 -24.29 -13.29
C ALA A 78 -9.71 -23.00 -14.09
N THR A 79 -8.90 -23.06 -15.18
CA THR A 79 -8.83 -22.03 -16.23
C THR A 79 -8.77 -22.74 -17.56
N GLU A 80 -9.84 -22.69 -18.37
CA GLU A 80 -9.90 -23.42 -19.63
C GLU A 80 -10.75 -22.70 -20.69
N VAL A 81 -10.43 -22.92 -21.96
CA VAL A 81 -11.33 -22.60 -23.09
C VAL A 81 -12.29 -23.75 -23.27
N SER A 82 -13.58 -23.54 -23.02
CA SER A 82 -14.56 -24.62 -22.91
C SER A 82 -15.87 -24.30 -23.62
N GLN A 83 -16.65 -25.36 -23.89
CA GLN A 83 -18.05 -25.21 -24.26
C GLN A 83 -18.99 -25.27 -23.05
N ALA A 84 -18.50 -25.76 -21.90
CA ALA A 84 -19.23 -25.80 -20.64
C ALA A 84 -19.17 -24.42 -19.96
N THR A 85 -20.15 -23.58 -20.27
CA THR A 85 -20.27 -22.20 -19.77
C THR A 85 -21.42 -22.03 -18.79
N ASP A 86 -22.19 -23.07 -18.53
CA ASP A 86 -23.29 -23.02 -17.56
C ASP A 86 -22.80 -23.34 -16.14
N ALA A 87 -23.34 -22.62 -15.16
CA ALA A 87 -22.94 -22.80 -13.76
C ALA A 87 -23.18 -24.21 -13.24
N SER A 88 -24.25 -24.89 -13.75
CA SER A 88 -24.59 -26.29 -13.41
C SER A 88 -23.48 -27.28 -13.75
N ASP A 89 -22.72 -27.03 -14.84
CA ASP A 89 -21.63 -27.91 -15.29
C ASP A 89 -20.45 -27.91 -14.28
N TRP A 90 -20.35 -26.86 -13.48
CA TRP A 90 -19.22 -26.63 -12.55
C TRP A 90 -19.53 -27.05 -11.12
N LYS A 91 -20.79 -27.35 -10.81
CA LYS A 91 -21.18 -27.82 -9.49
C LYS A 91 -20.52 -29.17 -9.13
N SER A 92 -20.54 -30.13 -10.06
CA SER A 92 -19.90 -31.43 -9.87
C SER A 92 -18.37 -31.34 -9.84
N LYS A 93 -17.78 -30.27 -10.42
CA LYS A 93 -16.35 -29.98 -10.41
C LYS A 93 -15.93 -29.26 -9.12
N GLY A 94 -16.87 -28.94 -8.22
CA GLY A 94 -16.61 -28.33 -6.90
C GLY A 94 -16.19 -26.86 -6.96
N ALA A 95 -16.66 -26.10 -7.95
CA ALA A 95 -16.51 -24.66 -7.96
C ALA A 95 -17.66 -24.00 -7.20
N ASP A 96 -17.37 -22.95 -6.42
CA ASP A 96 -18.36 -22.10 -5.75
C ASP A 96 -18.86 -21.01 -6.69
N PHE A 97 -17.92 -20.45 -7.49
CA PHE A 97 -18.19 -19.41 -8.47
C PHE A 97 -17.58 -19.74 -9.83
N LEU A 98 -18.23 -19.25 -10.87
CA LEU A 98 -17.80 -19.39 -12.25
C LEU A 98 -17.73 -18.02 -12.92
N ILE A 99 -16.57 -17.70 -13.51
CA ILE A 99 -16.38 -16.51 -14.35
C ILE A 99 -16.33 -16.98 -15.81
N VAL A 100 -17.33 -16.58 -16.60
CA VAL A 100 -17.42 -16.90 -18.02
C VAL A 100 -17.00 -15.69 -18.83
N LEU A 101 -16.01 -15.86 -19.69
CA LEU A 101 -15.52 -14.85 -20.61
C LEU A 101 -16.06 -15.09 -22.01
N GLU A 102 -16.61 -14.05 -22.65
CA GLU A 102 -17.11 -14.06 -24.02
C GLU A 102 -16.51 -12.89 -24.81
N MET A 103 -15.81 -13.15 -25.88
CA MET A 103 -15.31 -12.09 -26.78
C MET A 103 -16.46 -11.56 -27.62
N THR A 104 -16.67 -10.25 -27.61
CA THR A 104 -17.69 -9.54 -28.39
C THR A 104 -17.09 -8.81 -29.60
N SER A 105 -15.81 -8.44 -29.53
CA SER A 105 -15.05 -7.84 -30.62
C SER A 105 -13.55 -8.15 -30.45
N ALA A 106 -12.86 -8.35 -31.60
CA ALA A 106 -11.41 -8.53 -31.61
C ALA A 106 -10.65 -7.21 -31.74
N GLN A 107 -11.23 -6.20 -32.38
CA GLN A 107 -10.60 -4.88 -32.63
C GLN A 107 -11.64 -3.75 -32.55
N PRO A 108 -11.57 -2.88 -31.51
CA PRO A 108 -10.76 -3.06 -30.31
C PRO A 108 -11.19 -4.32 -29.54
N LEU A 109 -10.25 -4.90 -28.79
CA LEU A 109 -10.55 -6.09 -27.97
C LEU A 109 -11.67 -5.73 -26.98
N SER A 110 -12.78 -6.43 -27.08
CA SER A 110 -13.93 -6.27 -26.18
C SER A 110 -14.35 -7.65 -25.67
N VAL A 111 -14.37 -7.80 -24.35
CA VAL A 111 -14.70 -9.04 -23.67
C VAL A 111 -15.75 -8.77 -22.61
N LYS A 112 -16.76 -9.64 -22.59
CA LYS A 112 -17.77 -9.69 -21.53
C LYS A 112 -17.39 -10.76 -20.53
N ALA A 113 -17.43 -10.46 -19.24
CA ALA A 113 -17.36 -11.42 -18.16
C ALA A 113 -18.73 -11.50 -17.47
N THR A 114 -19.22 -12.72 -17.29
CA THR A 114 -20.39 -13.00 -16.45
C THR A 114 -19.94 -13.86 -15.26
N THR A 115 -20.20 -13.38 -14.05
CA THR A 115 -19.86 -14.08 -12.81
C THR A 115 -21.10 -14.75 -12.25
N TYR A 116 -21.03 -16.05 -12.01
CA TYR A 116 -22.13 -16.87 -11.50
C TYR A 116 -21.85 -17.40 -10.10
N SER A 117 -22.87 -17.48 -9.25
CA SER A 117 -22.91 -18.35 -8.09
C SER A 117 -23.30 -19.75 -8.58
N VAL A 118 -22.39 -20.70 -8.45
CA VAL A 118 -22.63 -22.11 -8.86
C VAL A 118 -23.66 -22.77 -7.96
N LYS A 119 -23.61 -22.47 -6.65
CA LYS A 119 -24.57 -22.99 -5.66
C LYS A 119 -26.00 -22.55 -5.96
N GLU A 120 -26.19 -21.29 -6.29
CA GLU A 120 -27.51 -20.69 -6.53
C GLU A 120 -27.95 -20.78 -8.00
N ASN A 121 -27.07 -21.22 -8.88
CA ASN A 121 -27.24 -21.32 -10.32
C ASN A 121 -27.80 -20.01 -10.93
N ARG A 122 -27.24 -18.86 -10.51
CA ARG A 122 -27.62 -17.53 -10.99
C ARG A 122 -26.42 -16.65 -11.26
N SER A 123 -26.59 -15.69 -12.19
CA SER A 123 -25.59 -14.65 -12.41
C SER A 123 -25.59 -13.63 -11.27
N LEU A 124 -24.42 -13.21 -10.86
CA LEU A 124 -24.19 -12.16 -9.86
C LEU A 124 -23.90 -10.82 -10.52
N SER A 125 -23.10 -10.83 -11.60
CA SER A 125 -22.74 -9.63 -12.35
C SER A 125 -22.47 -9.96 -13.82
N GLU A 126 -22.61 -8.94 -14.66
CA GLU A 126 -22.17 -8.93 -16.04
C GLU A 126 -21.38 -7.64 -16.30
N LYS A 127 -20.21 -7.74 -16.87
CA LYS A 127 -19.34 -6.61 -17.20
C LYS A 127 -18.76 -6.76 -18.59
N MET A 128 -18.88 -5.72 -19.39
CA MET A 128 -18.16 -5.59 -20.65
C MET A 128 -16.97 -4.64 -20.45
N SER A 129 -15.80 -5.05 -20.91
CA SER A 129 -14.59 -4.23 -20.94
C SER A 129 -14.01 -4.19 -22.34
N SER A 130 -13.65 -3.00 -22.82
CA SER A 130 -13.11 -2.79 -24.15
C SER A 130 -11.90 -1.88 -24.09
N ASN A 131 -10.74 -2.37 -24.56
CA ASN A 131 -9.49 -1.61 -24.59
C ASN A 131 -8.53 -2.23 -25.62
N SER A 132 -7.61 -1.42 -26.15
CA SER A 132 -6.48 -1.91 -26.95
C SER A 132 -5.43 -2.67 -26.11
N ASN A 133 -5.38 -2.43 -24.81
CA ASN A 133 -4.48 -3.12 -23.87
C ASN A 133 -5.25 -4.29 -23.22
N LEU A 134 -4.89 -5.52 -23.57
CA LEU A 134 -5.49 -6.76 -23.08
C LEU A 134 -5.42 -6.86 -21.55
N ARG A 135 -4.30 -6.46 -20.92
CA ARG A 135 -4.16 -6.49 -19.46
C ARG A 135 -5.21 -5.62 -18.77
N ARG A 136 -5.46 -4.42 -19.33
CA ARG A 136 -6.46 -3.52 -18.79
C ARG A 136 -7.87 -4.11 -18.87
N VAL A 137 -8.19 -4.82 -19.97
CA VAL A 137 -9.44 -5.56 -20.08
C VAL A 137 -9.52 -6.64 -19.00
N ALA A 138 -8.47 -7.43 -18.81
CA ALA A 138 -8.45 -8.52 -17.83
C ALA A 138 -8.60 -8.01 -16.40
N HIS A 139 -7.85 -6.98 -15.99
CA HIS A 139 -7.95 -6.38 -14.64
C HIS A 139 -9.33 -5.77 -14.35
N ASP A 140 -9.95 -5.11 -15.34
CA ASP A 140 -11.30 -4.53 -15.19
C ASP A 140 -12.36 -5.63 -15.01
N LEU A 141 -12.23 -6.75 -15.73
CA LEU A 141 -13.12 -7.89 -15.59
C LEU A 141 -12.89 -8.63 -14.25
N ALA A 142 -11.62 -8.77 -13.83
CA ALA A 142 -11.27 -9.35 -12.54
C ALA A 142 -11.83 -8.52 -11.37
N ASP A 143 -11.69 -7.19 -11.40
CA ASP A 143 -12.22 -6.28 -10.37
C ASP A 143 -13.74 -6.42 -10.23
N ASN A 144 -14.47 -6.43 -11.36
CA ASN A 144 -15.91 -6.62 -11.32
C ASN A 144 -16.30 -7.98 -10.73
N SER A 145 -15.62 -9.06 -11.14
CA SER A 145 -15.90 -10.41 -10.64
C SER A 145 -15.57 -10.53 -9.15
N PHE A 146 -14.44 -9.97 -8.71
CA PHE A 146 -14.06 -9.93 -7.30
C PHE A 146 -15.13 -9.24 -6.45
N ARG A 147 -15.56 -8.05 -6.89
CA ARG A 147 -16.61 -7.28 -6.21
C ARG A 147 -17.95 -8.00 -6.17
N ALA A 148 -18.31 -8.71 -7.25
CA ALA A 148 -19.54 -9.48 -7.31
C ALA A 148 -19.54 -10.67 -6.33
N ILE A 149 -18.35 -11.25 -6.07
CA ILE A 149 -18.19 -12.41 -5.17
C ILE A 149 -18.09 -11.96 -3.71
N THR A 150 -17.32 -10.90 -3.43
CA THR A 150 -16.98 -10.50 -2.05
C THR A 150 -17.79 -9.33 -1.51
N GLY A 151 -18.30 -8.47 -2.38
CA GLY A 151 -18.88 -7.15 -2.01
C GLY A 151 -17.82 -6.06 -1.80
N ASP A 152 -16.54 -6.40 -1.72
CA ASP A 152 -15.43 -5.50 -1.42
C ASP A 152 -14.78 -4.93 -2.70
N PRO A 153 -14.11 -3.77 -2.63
CA PRO A 153 -13.25 -3.30 -3.71
C PRO A 153 -11.98 -4.17 -3.81
N SER A 154 -11.38 -4.25 -5.02
CA SER A 154 -10.09 -4.89 -5.25
C SER A 154 -8.98 -3.88 -5.55
N ILE A 155 -7.74 -4.38 -5.64
CA ILE A 155 -6.57 -3.59 -6.05
C ILE A 155 -6.29 -3.67 -7.56
N PHE A 156 -7.03 -4.46 -8.34
CA PHE A 156 -6.64 -4.85 -9.69
C PHE A 156 -6.53 -3.71 -10.69
N ASN A 157 -7.28 -2.62 -10.49
CA ASN A 157 -7.18 -1.41 -11.31
C ASN A 157 -6.24 -0.35 -10.72
N SER A 158 -5.64 -0.60 -9.58
CA SER A 158 -4.72 0.34 -8.93
C SER A 158 -3.34 0.36 -9.60
N LYS A 159 -2.58 1.42 -9.34
CA LYS A 159 -1.24 1.64 -9.90
C LYS A 159 -0.25 1.85 -8.77
N ILE A 160 1.02 1.57 -9.06
CA ILE A 160 2.13 1.88 -8.17
C ILE A 160 3.07 2.85 -8.88
N LEU A 161 3.23 4.02 -8.29
CA LEU A 161 4.22 5.02 -8.65
C LEU A 161 5.55 4.66 -7.98
N PHE A 162 6.68 4.82 -8.66
CA PHE A 162 7.98 4.52 -8.08
C PHE A 162 9.11 5.28 -8.77
N VAL A 163 10.25 5.37 -8.11
CA VAL A 163 11.46 5.97 -8.63
C VAL A 163 12.44 4.88 -9.02
N SER A 164 13.09 5.02 -10.19
CA SER A 164 14.12 4.08 -10.64
C SER A 164 15.32 4.80 -11.26
N ASP A 165 16.50 4.21 -11.06
CA ASP A 165 17.78 4.62 -11.65
C ASP A 165 18.12 3.86 -12.95
N ARG A 166 17.16 3.13 -13.53
CA ARG A 166 17.41 2.24 -14.69
C ARG A 166 18.08 2.92 -15.88
N ASP A 167 17.85 4.22 -16.06
CA ASP A 167 18.40 5.01 -17.18
C ASP A 167 19.69 5.74 -16.81
N THR A 168 20.22 5.52 -15.59
CA THR A 168 21.50 6.04 -15.12
C THR A 168 22.65 5.41 -15.92
N ARG A 169 23.55 6.26 -16.43
CA ARG A 169 24.82 5.82 -17.03
C ARG A 169 25.91 5.85 -15.97
N ARG A 170 27.02 5.14 -16.25
CA ARG A 170 28.18 5.13 -15.35
C ARG A 170 28.68 6.57 -15.10
N GLY A 171 28.67 7.00 -13.84
CA GLY A 171 29.09 8.33 -13.40
C GLY A 171 27.96 9.34 -13.24
N ASP A 172 26.73 9.06 -13.73
CA ASP A 172 25.55 9.87 -13.49
C ASP A 172 24.82 9.38 -12.23
N ASN A 173 24.02 10.27 -11.64
CA ASN A 173 23.11 9.92 -10.53
C ASN A 173 21.68 10.33 -10.91
N ILE A 174 21.14 9.66 -11.93
CA ILE A 174 19.83 9.95 -12.51
C ILE A 174 18.81 9.01 -11.87
N LYS A 175 17.74 9.58 -11.35
CA LYS A 175 16.56 8.85 -10.87
C LYS A 175 15.31 9.50 -11.46
N GLU A 176 14.51 8.71 -12.14
CA GLU A 176 13.29 9.18 -12.80
C GLU A 176 12.05 8.50 -12.23
N LEU A 177 10.90 9.08 -12.47
CA LEU A 177 9.61 8.62 -12.02
C LEU A 177 8.98 7.65 -13.01
N TYR A 178 8.40 6.57 -12.51
CA TYR A 178 7.72 5.53 -13.27
C TYR A 178 6.38 5.19 -12.64
N LEU A 179 5.48 4.66 -13.46
CA LEU A 179 4.18 4.14 -13.07
C LEU A 179 4.04 2.71 -13.59
N MET A 180 3.45 1.82 -12.82
CA MET A 180 3.15 0.44 -13.20
C MET A 180 1.80 -0.02 -12.67
N ASP A 181 1.28 -1.12 -13.19
CA ASP A 181 0.14 -1.83 -12.61
C ASP A 181 0.53 -2.40 -11.24
N PHE A 182 -0.45 -2.68 -10.39
CA PHE A 182 -0.24 -3.20 -9.04
C PHE A 182 0.63 -4.47 -8.99
N ASP A 183 0.57 -5.29 -10.04
CA ASP A 183 1.31 -6.55 -10.18
C ASP A 183 2.66 -6.41 -10.88
N GLY A 184 3.11 -5.17 -11.11
CA GLY A 184 4.37 -4.87 -11.77
C GLY A 184 4.31 -4.84 -13.30
N GLY A 185 3.13 -4.99 -13.91
CA GLY A 185 2.95 -4.89 -15.36
C GLY A 185 2.98 -3.44 -15.88
N ASN A 186 2.99 -3.26 -17.20
CA ASN A 186 2.84 -1.96 -17.89
C ASN A 186 3.71 -0.80 -17.36
N LYS A 187 4.98 -1.08 -17.00
CA LYS A 187 5.90 -0.05 -16.49
C LYS A 187 6.09 1.07 -17.51
N THR A 188 5.76 2.29 -17.15
CA THR A 188 5.83 3.49 -17.99
C THR A 188 6.65 4.57 -17.31
N GLN A 189 7.62 5.14 -18.03
CA GLN A 189 8.39 6.29 -17.56
C GLN A 189 7.57 7.58 -17.65
N LEU A 190 7.52 8.33 -16.55
CA LEU A 190 6.78 9.59 -16.47
C LEU A 190 7.68 10.81 -16.66
N THR A 191 8.92 10.79 -16.14
CA THR A 191 9.83 11.95 -16.19
C THR A 191 11.12 11.63 -16.95
N ARG A 192 11.74 12.71 -17.48
CA ARG A 192 13.05 12.67 -18.16
C ARG A 192 13.87 13.93 -17.83
N HIS A 193 13.96 14.24 -16.53
CA HIS A 193 14.65 15.45 -16.06
C HIS A 193 16.17 15.34 -16.10
N ARG A 194 16.71 14.13 -16.17
CA ARG A 194 18.15 13.87 -16.02
C ARG A 194 18.71 14.39 -14.71
N GLY A 195 17.92 14.29 -13.63
CA GLY A 195 18.25 14.65 -12.27
C GLY A 195 17.78 13.57 -11.31
N MET A 196 17.73 13.89 -10.02
CA MET A 196 17.24 12.96 -9.01
C MET A 196 15.79 13.31 -8.63
N VAL A 197 14.84 12.55 -9.12
CA VAL A 197 13.45 12.59 -8.62
C VAL A 197 13.40 11.85 -7.29
N ILE A 198 12.76 12.47 -6.30
CA ILE A 198 12.58 11.91 -4.95
C ILE A 198 11.17 12.20 -4.43
N SER A 199 10.76 11.49 -3.39
CA SER A 199 9.53 11.71 -2.59
C SER A 199 8.28 11.94 -3.44
N PRO A 200 7.93 11.03 -4.37
CA PRO A 200 6.71 11.15 -5.14
C PRO A 200 5.48 10.84 -4.29
N ASP A 201 4.34 11.42 -4.67
CA ASP A 201 3.02 11.00 -4.17
C ASP A 201 1.98 11.12 -5.28
N ILE A 202 0.90 10.33 -5.20
CA ILE A 202 -0.18 10.28 -6.19
C ILE A 202 -1.50 10.72 -5.56
N SER A 203 -2.27 11.53 -6.27
CA SER A 203 -3.57 12.01 -5.80
C SER A 203 -4.59 10.89 -5.62
N PHE A 204 -5.59 11.11 -4.78
CA PHE A 204 -6.63 10.13 -4.47
C PHE A 204 -7.44 9.68 -5.69
N ASP A 205 -7.60 10.56 -6.69
CA ASP A 205 -8.26 10.25 -7.95
C ASP A 205 -7.32 9.60 -8.98
N GLY A 206 -6.04 9.42 -8.65
CA GLY A 206 -5.03 8.82 -9.50
C GLY A 206 -4.62 9.66 -10.72
N ARG A 207 -5.00 10.96 -10.78
CA ARG A 207 -4.76 11.81 -11.96
C ARG A 207 -3.57 12.74 -11.84
N LYS A 208 -3.12 13.03 -10.64
CA LYS A 208 -2.02 13.97 -10.39
C LYS A 208 -0.92 13.31 -9.58
N VAL A 209 0.31 13.75 -9.83
CA VAL A 209 1.48 13.34 -9.08
C VAL A 209 2.24 14.58 -8.62
N VAL A 210 2.65 14.60 -7.35
CA VAL A 210 3.65 15.53 -6.85
C VAL A 210 4.97 14.79 -6.70
N TYR A 211 6.07 15.45 -6.99
CA TYR A 211 7.42 14.90 -6.80
C TYR A 211 8.44 16.02 -6.63
N SER A 212 9.52 15.73 -5.95
CA SER A 212 10.63 16.66 -5.79
C SER A 212 11.76 16.31 -6.75
N LEU A 213 12.47 17.33 -7.24
CA LEU A 213 13.56 17.19 -8.18
C LEU A 213 14.80 17.88 -7.65
N ILE A 214 15.90 17.16 -7.52
CA ILE A 214 17.24 17.66 -7.32
C ILE A 214 17.93 17.71 -8.68
N LYS A 215 18.16 18.91 -9.20
CA LYS A 215 18.91 19.10 -10.45
C LYS A 215 20.39 19.11 -10.16
N GLU A 216 21.16 18.31 -10.89
CA GLU A 216 22.62 18.45 -10.92
C GLU A 216 22.98 19.70 -11.71
N GLY A 217 23.52 20.69 -11.02
CA GLY A 217 23.96 21.95 -11.61
C GLY A 217 25.33 22.37 -11.11
N ARG A 218 26.05 23.19 -11.91
CA ARG A 218 27.34 23.78 -11.53
C ARG A 218 27.25 24.83 -10.39
N SER A 219 26.04 25.10 -9.90
CA SER A 219 25.81 26.05 -8.81
C SER A 219 26.07 25.40 -7.46
N SER A 220 26.75 26.11 -6.56
CA SER A 220 27.03 25.68 -5.19
C SER A 220 25.79 25.55 -4.30
N LYS A 221 24.64 26.03 -4.75
CA LYS A 221 23.36 25.91 -4.03
C LYS A 221 22.48 24.87 -4.70
N ARG A 222 22.50 23.64 -4.16
CA ARG A 222 21.53 22.60 -4.54
C ARG A 222 20.18 22.98 -3.94
N ASN A 223 19.20 23.25 -4.79
CA ASN A 223 17.81 23.43 -4.39
C ASN A 223 17.02 22.16 -4.69
N ILE A 224 16.07 21.85 -3.85
CA ILE A 224 15.10 20.77 -4.09
C ILE A 224 13.83 21.45 -4.53
N ASP A 225 13.41 21.23 -5.77
CA ASP A 225 12.24 21.86 -6.39
C ASP A 225 11.05 20.90 -6.39
N LEU A 226 9.86 21.41 -6.08
CA LEU A 226 8.63 20.61 -6.07
C LEU A 226 7.82 20.84 -7.35
N TYR A 227 7.43 19.74 -8.00
CA TYR A 227 6.63 19.70 -9.22
C TYR A 227 5.29 19.02 -9.00
N LEU A 228 4.28 19.49 -9.72
CA LEU A 228 2.98 18.86 -9.90
C LEU A 228 2.84 18.41 -11.36
N MET A 229 2.56 17.14 -11.59
CA MET A 229 2.30 16.55 -12.90
C MET A 229 0.84 16.13 -13.03
N ASP A 230 0.25 16.37 -14.17
CA ASP A 230 -1.00 15.78 -14.60
C ASP A 230 -0.71 14.49 -15.38
N LEU A 231 -1.31 13.37 -14.99
CA LEU A 231 -1.03 12.05 -15.60
C LEU A 231 -1.73 11.86 -16.94
N ASP A 232 -2.81 12.57 -17.22
CA ASP A 232 -3.52 12.50 -18.50
C ASP A 232 -2.73 13.23 -19.60
N THR A 233 -2.27 14.46 -19.31
CA THR A 233 -1.48 15.28 -20.25
C THR A 233 0.02 15.02 -20.17
N LYS A 234 0.52 14.47 -19.03
CA LYS A 234 1.93 14.31 -18.67
C LYS A 234 2.70 15.64 -18.56
N GLU A 235 2.01 16.74 -18.45
CA GLU A 235 2.60 18.05 -18.21
C GLU A 235 2.99 18.23 -16.74
N SER A 236 4.20 18.78 -16.50
CA SER A 236 4.73 19.07 -15.18
C SER A 236 4.87 20.56 -14.95
N LYS A 237 4.33 21.04 -13.84
CA LYS A 237 4.41 22.44 -13.40
C LYS A 237 5.26 22.53 -12.13
N LEU A 238 6.21 23.48 -12.10
CA LEU A 238 6.93 23.87 -10.88
C LEU A 238 5.94 24.57 -9.93
N ILE A 239 5.78 24.06 -8.71
CA ILE A 239 4.86 24.64 -7.72
C ILE A 239 5.56 25.20 -6.49
N SER A 240 6.80 24.78 -6.21
CA SER A 240 7.65 25.41 -5.18
C SER A 240 9.13 25.27 -5.52
N SER A 241 9.87 26.40 -5.40
CA SER A 241 11.33 26.48 -5.58
C SER A 241 11.92 27.45 -4.57
N ARG A 242 11.43 27.39 -3.32
CA ARG A 242 11.94 28.22 -2.23
C ARG A 242 13.36 27.78 -1.85
N PRO A 243 14.22 28.66 -1.30
CA PRO A 243 15.54 28.26 -0.87
C PRO A 243 15.52 27.07 0.08
N GLY A 244 16.32 26.04 -0.19
CA GLY A 244 16.44 24.84 0.63
C GLY A 244 15.53 23.70 0.21
N ILE A 245 14.88 23.04 1.17
CA ILE A 245 14.06 21.86 0.98
C ILE A 245 12.66 22.26 0.53
N ASN A 246 12.19 21.67 -0.59
CA ASN A 246 10.80 21.66 -1.03
C ASN A 246 10.48 20.19 -1.38
N SER A 247 10.14 19.36 -0.38
CA SER A 247 10.05 17.90 -0.54
C SER A 247 9.00 17.26 0.35
N GLY A 248 8.86 15.94 0.27
CA GLY A 248 7.95 15.16 1.08
C GLY A 248 6.49 15.56 0.92
N ALA A 249 6.12 16.07 -0.26
CA ALA A 249 4.77 16.50 -0.51
C ALA A 249 3.83 15.32 -0.66
N ILE A 250 2.65 15.42 -0.04
CA ILE A 250 1.56 14.45 -0.15
C ILE A 250 0.24 15.17 -0.41
N PHE A 251 -0.64 14.51 -1.15
CA PHE A 251 -2.00 15.04 -1.35
C PHE A 251 -2.83 14.90 -0.07
N MET A 252 -3.55 15.98 0.24
CA MET A 252 -4.53 15.95 1.31
C MET A 252 -5.83 15.26 0.85
N PRO A 253 -6.58 14.63 1.79
CA PRO A 253 -7.85 14.01 1.47
C PRO A 253 -8.91 14.94 0.90
N ASP A 254 -8.77 16.25 1.10
CA ASP A 254 -9.67 17.28 0.59
C ASP A 254 -9.56 17.50 -0.93
N GLY A 255 -8.53 16.94 -1.59
CA GLY A 255 -8.29 17.07 -3.03
C GLY A 255 -7.86 18.48 -3.50
N VAL A 256 -7.72 19.43 -2.59
CA VAL A 256 -7.39 20.85 -2.86
C VAL A 256 -5.99 21.21 -2.37
N ASN A 257 -5.61 20.66 -1.23
CA ASN A 257 -4.35 20.96 -0.57
C ASN A 257 -3.32 19.83 -0.73
N ILE A 258 -2.06 20.20 -0.66
CA ILE A 258 -0.93 19.30 -0.41
C ILE A 258 -0.26 19.70 0.90
N ALA A 259 0.23 18.71 1.66
CA ALA A 259 1.17 18.95 2.75
C ALA A 259 2.59 18.70 2.23
N LEU A 260 3.55 19.55 2.64
CA LEU A 260 4.92 19.46 2.17
C LEU A 260 5.90 19.95 3.24
N THR A 261 7.15 19.52 3.11
CA THR A 261 8.26 20.01 3.94
C THR A 261 8.97 21.16 3.26
N LEU A 262 9.09 22.30 3.94
CA LEU A 262 9.86 23.47 3.51
C LEU A 262 10.87 23.86 4.57
N SER A 263 12.09 24.32 4.14
CA SER A 263 13.14 24.82 5.05
C SER A 263 13.55 26.26 4.81
N HIS A 264 12.77 27.03 4.05
CA HIS A 264 13.11 28.41 3.64
C HIS A 264 13.14 29.43 4.80
N GLU A 265 12.54 29.12 5.93
CA GLU A 265 12.56 29.93 7.16
C GLU A 265 13.61 29.47 8.18
N GLY A 266 14.58 28.62 7.75
CA GLY A 266 15.71 28.14 8.56
C GLY A 266 15.66 26.67 8.93
N ASN A 267 14.57 26.18 9.52
CA ASN A 267 14.36 24.77 9.83
C ASN A 267 13.39 24.10 8.86
N ALA A 268 13.48 22.77 8.73
CA ALA A 268 12.52 22.01 7.95
C ALA A 268 11.22 21.84 8.75
N GLU A 269 10.12 22.32 8.19
CA GLU A 269 8.80 22.32 8.82
C GLU A 269 7.72 21.90 7.84
N ILE A 270 6.59 21.45 8.37
CA ILE A 270 5.44 21.02 7.57
C ILE A 270 4.51 22.21 7.30
N TYR A 271 4.17 22.37 6.02
CA TYR A 271 3.24 23.39 5.53
C TYR A 271 2.10 22.73 4.76
N LEU A 272 0.93 23.36 4.77
CA LEU A 272 -0.13 23.12 3.79
C LEU A 272 -0.02 24.16 2.68
N MET A 273 -0.20 23.70 1.43
CA MET A 273 -0.27 24.55 0.24
C MET A 273 -1.57 24.29 -0.49
N ASP A 274 -2.36 25.32 -0.71
CA ASP A 274 -3.49 25.28 -1.63
C ASP A 274 -2.95 25.19 -3.07
N MET A 275 -3.30 24.16 -3.80
CA MET A 275 -2.76 23.89 -5.15
C MET A 275 -3.21 24.91 -6.20
N ASN A 276 -4.33 25.59 -6.00
CA ASN A 276 -4.87 26.56 -6.93
C ASN A 276 -4.24 27.94 -6.72
N THR A 277 -4.16 28.39 -5.46
CA THR A 277 -3.69 29.73 -5.08
C THR A 277 -2.22 29.77 -4.68
N GLN A 278 -1.60 28.62 -4.43
CA GLN A 278 -0.25 28.44 -3.88
C GLN A 278 -0.02 29.15 -2.53
N LYS A 279 -1.09 29.48 -1.81
CA LYS A 279 -1.00 30.01 -0.46
C LYS A 279 -0.51 28.95 0.50
N LEU A 280 0.42 29.34 1.37
CA LEU A 280 1.01 28.49 2.39
C LEU A 280 0.39 28.77 3.77
N LYS A 281 0.23 27.68 4.54
CA LYS A 281 -0.05 27.72 5.96
C LYS A 281 0.96 26.83 6.67
N ARG A 282 1.82 27.38 7.55
CA ARG A 282 2.72 26.61 8.39
C ARG A 282 1.92 25.79 9.41
N ILE A 283 2.24 24.51 9.58
CA ILE A 283 1.56 23.59 10.49
C ILE A 283 2.43 23.28 11.71
N THR A 284 3.76 23.08 11.51
CA THR A 284 4.69 22.81 12.61
C THR A 284 5.67 23.98 12.78
N ASN A 285 6.14 24.17 14.02
CA ASN A 285 7.10 25.22 14.38
C ASN A 285 7.97 24.76 15.55
N HIS A 286 8.99 23.96 15.26
CA HIS A 286 9.87 23.41 16.27
C HIS A 286 11.34 23.67 15.92
N TYR A 287 12.25 23.64 16.92
CA TYR A 287 13.69 23.82 16.66
C TYR A 287 14.34 22.60 15.98
N SER A 288 13.75 21.39 16.14
CA SER A 288 14.15 20.19 15.40
C SER A 288 13.33 20.05 14.13
N PRO A 289 13.89 19.43 13.07
CA PRO A 289 13.16 19.23 11.83
C PRO A 289 11.89 18.40 12.01
N ASP A 290 10.81 18.83 11.36
CA ASP A 290 9.55 18.13 11.20
C ASP A 290 9.32 17.86 9.70
N VAL A 291 9.24 16.59 9.30
CA VAL A 291 9.23 16.18 7.89
C VAL A 291 8.31 14.98 7.65
N ASP A 292 8.12 14.59 6.39
CA ASP A 292 7.40 13.40 5.94
C ASP A 292 5.98 13.25 6.54
N PRO A 293 5.09 14.22 6.33
CA PRO A 293 3.73 14.14 6.84
C PRO A 293 2.95 13.00 6.18
N SER A 294 1.98 12.44 6.91
CA SER A 294 0.97 11.51 6.40
C SER A 294 -0.35 11.81 7.13
N PHE A 295 -1.48 11.73 6.40
CA PHE A 295 -2.79 12.04 6.98
C PHE A 295 -3.72 10.84 6.91
N ASN A 296 -4.60 10.74 7.90
CA ASN A 296 -5.74 9.84 7.81
C ASN A 296 -6.78 10.39 6.81
N LYS A 297 -7.74 9.55 6.42
CA LYS A 297 -8.77 9.89 5.42
C LYS A 297 -9.63 11.12 5.82
N ALA A 298 -9.83 11.35 7.11
CA ALA A 298 -10.58 12.51 7.61
C ALA A 298 -9.77 13.82 7.61
N GLY A 299 -8.43 13.75 7.49
CA GLY A 299 -7.54 14.90 7.53
C GLY A 299 -7.41 15.54 8.92
N ASP A 300 -7.90 14.89 9.96
CA ASP A 300 -7.87 15.36 11.35
C ASP A 300 -6.73 14.76 12.19
N LYS A 301 -5.99 13.81 11.64
CA LYS A 301 -4.76 13.26 12.23
C LYS A 301 -3.63 13.33 11.21
N MET A 302 -2.49 13.85 11.66
CA MET A 302 -1.24 13.91 10.92
C MET A 302 -0.17 13.14 11.68
N ALA A 303 0.39 12.10 11.06
CA ALA A 303 1.62 11.46 11.50
C ALA A 303 2.80 12.10 10.76
N PHE A 304 3.91 12.31 11.44
CA PHE A 304 5.09 12.94 10.86
C PHE A 304 6.37 12.52 11.58
N LEU A 305 7.49 12.66 10.91
CA LEU A 305 8.81 12.44 11.47
C LEU A 305 9.30 13.71 12.16
N SER A 306 9.75 13.59 13.41
CA SER A 306 10.33 14.70 14.17
C SER A 306 11.54 14.29 14.99
N GLY A 307 12.54 15.18 15.00
CA GLY A 307 13.74 15.05 15.84
C GLY A 307 13.58 15.58 17.27
N ARG A 308 12.39 16.01 17.70
CA ARG A 308 12.15 16.73 18.97
C ARG A 308 12.49 15.95 20.25
N SER A 309 12.62 14.61 20.17
CA SER A 309 13.10 13.77 21.29
C SER A 309 14.59 13.45 21.25
N GLY A 310 15.37 14.13 20.41
CA GLY A 310 16.79 13.89 20.20
C GLY A 310 17.12 12.88 19.11
N MET A 311 16.17 12.00 18.77
CA MET A 311 16.25 11.06 17.64
C MET A 311 15.01 11.18 16.77
N PRO A 312 15.12 10.96 15.44
CA PRO A 312 13.98 11.02 14.52
C PRO A 312 12.98 9.89 14.82
N MET A 313 11.79 10.26 15.27
CA MET A 313 10.70 9.36 15.66
C MET A 313 9.38 9.83 15.06
N ILE A 314 8.37 8.94 15.04
CA ILE A 314 7.05 9.28 14.53
C ILE A 314 6.22 9.94 15.63
N TYR A 315 5.68 11.09 15.28
CA TYR A 315 4.76 11.88 16.10
C TYR A 315 3.39 11.98 15.43
N MET A 316 2.39 12.28 16.23
CA MET A 316 1.00 12.47 15.84
C MET A 316 0.47 13.78 16.38
N MET A 317 -0.36 14.48 15.58
CA MET A 317 -1.14 15.64 16.02
C MET A 317 -2.39 15.84 15.16
N ASP A 318 -3.35 16.65 15.65
CA ASP A 318 -4.35 17.28 14.78
C ASP A 318 -3.69 18.49 14.08
N PRO A 319 -3.65 18.54 12.75
CA PRO A 319 -3.01 19.66 12.02
C PRO A 319 -3.67 21.02 12.26
N ARG A 320 -4.86 21.03 12.90
CA ARG A 320 -5.59 22.26 13.28
C ARG A 320 -5.29 22.72 14.72
N SER A 321 -4.63 21.88 15.53
CA SER A 321 -4.41 22.10 16.97
C SER A 321 -3.36 23.17 17.29
N GLN A 322 -2.60 23.64 16.28
CA GLN A 322 -1.45 24.53 16.48
C GLN A 322 -0.42 23.90 17.45
N GLU A 323 -0.11 22.62 17.25
CA GLU A 323 0.83 21.81 18.02
C GLU A 323 0.48 21.61 19.53
N LYS A 324 -0.76 21.87 19.96
CA LYS A 324 -1.15 21.72 21.35
C LYS A 324 -1.30 20.24 21.80
N ASP A 325 -1.42 19.32 20.85
CA ASP A 325 -1.66 17.89 21.09
C ASP A 325 -0.58 16.97 20.50
N VAL A 326 0.60 17.52 20.17
CA VAL A 326 1.71 16.73 19.59
C VAL A 326 2.16 15.67 20.58
N ARG A 327 2.12 14.40 20.13
CA ARG A 327 2.59 13.27 20.94
C ARG A 327 3.42 12.30 20.11
N ARG A 328 4.45 11.72 20.73
CA ARG A 328 5.22 10.63 20.15
C ARG A 328 4.39 9.35 20.14
N ILE A 329 4.42 8.61 19.03
CA ILE A 329 3.71 7.34 18.87
C ILE A 329 4.62 6.15 18.58
N SER A 330 5.87 6.37 18.15
CA SER A 330 6.85 5.28 17.95
C SER A 330 7.96 5.32 18.98
N TYR A 331 8.34 4.14 19.49
CA TYR A 331 9.37 3.96 20.52
C TYR A 331 10.36 2.84 20.18
N VAL A 332 10.32 2.34 18.95
CA VAL A 332 11.19 1.26 18.46
C VAL A 332 12.34 1.83 17.64
N GLY A 333 13.50 1.18 17.72
CA GLY A 333 14.69 1.51 16.94
C GLY A 333 15.32 2.87 17.30
N GLU A 334 16.34 3.24 16.54
CA GLU A 334 17.11 4.47 16.73
C GLU A 334 16.70 5.59 15.78
N PHE A 335 16.10 5.23 14.65
CA PHE A 335 15.63 6.14 13.61
C PHE A 335 14.36 5.57 12.98
N ASN A 336 13.30 6.35 12.94
CA ASN A 336 12.08 6.01 12.22
C ASN A 336 11.91 6.92 11.01
N ALA A 337 11.21 6.46 9.97
CA ALA A 337 10.99 7.23 8.75
C ALA A 337 9.68 6.85 8.06
N THR A 338 9.26 7.69 7.13
CA THR A 338 8.20 7.45 6.15
C THR A 338 6.90 6.88 6.73
N PRO A 339 6.29 7.53 7.74
CA PRO A 339 5.00 7.08 8.25
C PRO A 339 3.92 7.16 7.18
N ARG A 340 3.05 6.14 7.11
CA ARG A 340 1.91 6.10 6.18
C ARG A 340 0.68 5.55 6.89
N PHE A 341 -0.39 6.33 6.88
CA PHE A 341 -1.68 5.86 7.33
C PHE A 341 -2.24 4.80 6.39
N SER A 342 -2.90 3.80 6.96
CA SER A 342 -3.78 2.92 6.22
C SER A 342 -4.98 3.73 5.66
N PRO A 343 -5.58 3.33 4.53
CA PRO A 343 -6.74 4.02 3.94
C PRO A 343 -7.94 4.16 4.88
N ASP A 344 -8.14 3.23 5.80
CA ASP A 344 -9.18 3.32 6.83
C ASP A 344 -8.79 4.20 8.03
N GLY A 345 -7.54 4.67 8.09
CA GLY A 345 -7.00 5.55 9.13
C GLY A 345 -6.77 4.90 10.49
N LYS A 346 -6.84 3.58 10.57
CA LYS A 346 -6.70 2.85 11.85
C LYS A 346 -5.26 2.53 12.20
N GLU A 347 -4.41 2.36 11.20
CA GLU A 347 -3.02 1.92 11.35
C GLU A 347 -2.04 2.88 10.67
N ILE A 348 -0.78 2.80 11.09
CA ILE A 348 0.34 3.50 10.49
C ILE A 348 1.46 2.50 10.27
N ALA A 349 1.90 2.35 9.01
CA ALA A 349 3.13 1.66 8.67
C ALA A 349 4.28 2.66 8.58
N PHE A 350 5.47 2.24 9.00
CA PHE A 350 6.67 3.08 8.96
C PHE A 350 7.93 2.23 8.90
N SER A 351 9.05 2.82 8.49
CA SER A 351 10.36 2.19 8.51
C SER A 351 11.06 2.51 9.82
N SER A 352 11.73 1.54 10.43
CA SER A 352 12.54 1.75 11.64
C SER A 352 13.91 1.09 11.51
N TRP A 353 14.97 1.86 11.84
CA TRP A 353 16.34 1.36 11.94
C TRP A 353 16.50 0.55 13.22
N LEU A 354 16.65 -0.75 13.04
CA LEU A 354 16.85 -1.72 14.11
C LEU A 354 17.74 -2.85 13.62
N ASP A 355 18.64 -3.37 14.45
CA ASP A 355 19.56 -4.47 14.08
C ASP A 355 20.43 -4.17 12.84
N ASN A 356 20.91 -2.91 12.68
CA ASN A 356 21.73 -2.41 11.57
C ASN A 356 21.07 -2.46 10.19
N ARG A 357 19.75 -2.38 10.12
CA ARG A 357 18.95 -2.28 8.89
C ARG A 357 17.61 -1.61 9.15
N PHE A 358 16.95 -1.19 8.10
CA PHE A 358 15.55 -0.81 8.20
C PHE A 358 14.64 -2.02 8.10
N ASP A 359 13.60 -2.03 8.93
CA ASP A 359 12.46 -2.94 8.82
C ASP A 359 11.15 -2.16 8.85
N ILE A 360 10.12 -2.75 8.23
CA ILE A 360 8.78 -2.19 8.23
C ILE A 360 8.07 -2.61 9.51
N PHE A 361 7.51 -1.63 10.19
CA PHE A 361 6.68 -1.78 11.38
C PHE A 361 5.29 -1.23 11.11
N ARG A 362 4.34 -1.70 11.86
CA ARG A 362 2.97 -1.23 11.90
C ARG A 362 2.54 -1.03 13.35
N LEU A 363 1.74 0.01 13.60
CA LEU A 363 1.08 0.25 14.87
C LEU A 363 -0.31 0.84 14.62
N ASP A 364 -1.18 0.81 15.63
CA ASP A 364 -2.47 1.48 15.59
C ASP A 364 -2.29 3.00 15.59
N SER A 365 -3.25 3.73 15.03
CA SER A 365 -3.16 5.20 14.95
C SER A 365 -3.13 5.90 16.32
N ASP A 366 -3.39 5.19 17.42
CA ASP A 366 -3.21 5.68 18.79
C ASP A 366 -1.82 5.39 19.38
N GLY A 367 -0.96 4.64 18.65
CA GLY A 367 0.41 4.28 19.05
C GLY A 367 0.53 2.91 19.73
N ASN A 368 -0.56 2.15 19.84
CA ASN A 368 -0.57 0.82 20.44
C ASN A 368 -0.29 -0.29 19.40
N ASN A 369 -0.25 -1.53 19.84
CA ASN A 369 -0.19 -2.75 19.01
C ASN A 369 0.92 -2.74 17.96
N LEU A 370 2.16 -2.37 18.39
CA LEU A 370 3.34 -2.38 17.52
C LEU A 370 3.65 -3.79 17.02
N VAL A 371 3.75 -3.95 15.70
CA VAL A 371 4.10 -5.19 15.01
C VAL A 371 5.27 -4.95 14.07
N ARG A 372 6.30 -5.80 14.10
CA ARG A 372 7.38 -5.86 13.11
C ARG A 372 6.93 -6.74 11.95
N LEU A 373 6.71 -6.15 10.78
CA LEU A 373 6.22 -6.86 9.59
C LEU A 373 7.33 -7.53 8.80
N THR A 374 8.55 -6.94 8.78
CA THR A 374 9.72 -7.55 8.11
C THR A 374 10.80 -7.86 9.12
N LYS A 375 11.44 -9.02 8.95
CA LYS A 375 12.59 -9.45 9.72
C LYS A 375 13.46 -10.36 8.85
N ASP A 376 14.79 -10.16 8.89
CA ASP A 376 15.76 -10.99 8.16
C ASP A 376 15.54 -11.02 6.64
N PHE A 377 14.93 -9.96 6.09
CA PHE A 377 14.58 -9.84 4.66
C PHE A 377 15.38 -8.77 3.89
N GLY A 378 16.45 -8.21 4.42
CA GLY A 378 17.22 -7.11 3.82
C GLY A 378 16.97 -5.80 4.57
N SER A 379 17.23 -4.65 3.93
CA SER A 379 16.85 -3.33 4.46
C SER A 379 15.57 -2.85 3.76
N ASN A 380 14.51 -2.58 4.52
CA ASN A 380 13.15 -2.39 4.03
C ASN A 380 12.64 -1.00 4.38
N GLU A 381 12.25 -0.24 3.37
CA GLU A 381 11.91 1.18 3.51
C GLU A 381 10.66 1.57 2.71
N ASP A 382 10.12 2.75 2.99
CA ASP A 382 9.05 3.41 2.23
C ASP A 382 7.76 2.58 2.09
N PRO A 383 7.12 2.11 3.17
CA PRO A 383 5.87 1.38 3.07
C PRO A 383 4.75 2.24 2.49
N THR A 384 3.84 1.63 1.73
CA THR A 384 2.61 2.26 1.24
C THR A 384 1.49 1.23 1.20
N TYR A 385 0.33 1.57 1.75
CA TYR A 385 -0.83 0.67 1.75
C TYR A 385 -1.52 0.65 0.38
N SER A 386 -2.10 -0.50 0.04
CA SER A 386 -3.13 -0.61 -1.00
C SER A 386 -4.44 0.05 -0.54
N ASN A 387 -5.30 0.41 -1.50
CA ASN A 387 -6.56 1.11 -1.20
C ASN A 387 -7.61 0.29 -0.46
N ASP A 388 -7.46 -1.04 -0.45
CA ASP A 388 -8.33 -1.99 0.27
C ASP A 388 -7.85 -2.36 1.67
N ASN A 389 -6.71 -1.82 2.14
CA ASN A 389 -6.02 -2.11 3.40
C ASN A 389 -5.42 -3.53 3.52
N GLU A 390 -5.45 -4.36 2.48
CA GLU A 390 -5.02 -5.76 2.57
C GLU A 390 -3.53 -5.94 2.31
N PHE A 391 -2.89 -4.98 1.58
CA PHE A 391 -1.49 -5.11 1.15
C PHE A 391 -0.66 -3.87 1.48
N ILE A 392 0.65 -4.09 1.53
CA ILE A 392 1.67 -3.05 1.68
C ILE A 392 2.74 -3.28 0.60
N ALA A 393 3.01 -2.27 -0.23
CA ALA A 393 4.20 -2.25 -1.06
C ALA A 393 5.32 -1.51 -0.33
N PHE A 394 6.56 -1.96 -0.49
CA PHE A 394 7.74 -1.37 0.13
C PHE A 394 8.98 -1.58 -0.74
N SER A 395 10.01 -0.74 -0.57
CA SER A 395 11.31 -0.97 -1.19
C SER A 395 12.18 -1.84 -0.27
N SER A 396 12.93 -2.78 -0.86
CA SER A 396 13.87 -3.63 -0.14
C SER A 396 15.22 -3.66 -0.83
N GLN A 397 16.27 -3.33 -0.07
CA GLN A 397 17.65 -3.53 -0.50
C GLN A 397 18.08 -4.97 -0.19
N ARG A 398 18.49 -5.68 -1.25
CA ARG A 398 19.01 -7.04 -1.14
C ARG A 398 20.48 -7.05 -1.53
N VAL A 399 21.33 -7.53 -0.63
CA VAL A 399 22.76 -7.73 -0.89
C VAL A 399 22.95 -9.03 -1.65
N LEU A 400 23.39 -8.96 -2.90
CA LEU A 400 23.63 -10.11 -3.76
C LEU A 400 25.10 -10.62 -3.67
N SER A 401 26.03 -9.69 -3.41
CA SER A 401 27.45 -9.99 -3.20
C SER A 401 28.11 -8.86 -2.40
N ARG A 402 29.42 -9.00 -2.08
CA ARG A 402 30.18 -7.93 -1.39
C ARG A 402 30.20 -6.59 -2.14
N THR A 403 29.97 -6.59 -3.45
CA THR A 403 30.03 -5.39 -4.30
C THR A 403 28.73 -5.06 -4.99
N LYS A 404 27.68 -5.86 -4.80
CA LYS A 404 26.41 -5.68 -5.50
C LYS A 404 25.24 -5.78 -4.55
N ALA A 405 24.49 -4.69 -4.45
CA ALA A 405 23.17 -4.64 -3.85
C ALA A 405 22.15 -4.15 -4.90
N VAL A 406 20.91 -4.56 -4.77
CA VAL A 406 19.80 -4.13 -5.62
C VAL A 406 18.64 -3.72 -4.74
N HIS A 407 17.89 -2.70 -5.20
CA HIS A 407 16.63 -2.28 -4.58
C HIS A 407 15.49 -2.68 -5.50
N ASN A 408 14.54 -3.42 -4.96
CA ASN A 408 13.31 -3.77 -5.66
C ASN A 408 12.10 -3.42 -4.80
N ILE A 409 10.95 -3.24 -5.46
CA ILE A 409 9.68 -3.08 -4.79
C ILE A 409 9.07 -4.46 -4.59
N TYR A 410 8.66 -4.72 -3.36
CA TYR A 410 8.00 -5.94 -2.91
C TYR A 410 6.58 -5.62 -2.46
N ILE A 411 5.73 -6.65 -2.51
CA ILE A 411 4.39 -6.61 -1.91
C ILE A 411 4.33 -7.65 -0.80
N MET A 412 3.72 -7.28 0.31
CA MET A 412 3.35 -8.18 1.40
C MET A 412 1.88 -7.94 1.77
N ASP A 413 1.26 -8.92 2.44
CA ASP A 413 -0.02 -8.65 3.09
C ASP A 413 0.16 -7.83 4.37
N ARG A 414 -0.94 -7.38 4.95
CA ARG A 414 -0.90 -6.56 6.17
C ARG A 414 -0.36 -7.29 7.41
N GLU A 415 -0.25 -8.62 7.38
CA GLU A 415 0.35 -9.45 8.42
C GLU A 415 1.85 -9.68 8.22
N GLY A 416 2.43 -9.23 7.07
CA GLY A 416 3.86 -9.31 6.76
C GLY A 416 4.24 -10.53 5.93
N GLU A 417 3.30 -11.27 5.35
CA GLU A 417 3.60 -12.35 4.41
C GLU A 417 4.00 -11.75 3.06
N ILE A 418 5.27 -11.94 2.66
CA ILE A 418 5.84 -11.34 1.44
C ILE A 418 5.50 -12.21 0.22
N PHE A 419 4.86 -11.59 -0.79
CA PHE A 419 4.48 -12.25 -2.04
C PHE A 419 5.63 -12.32 -3.06
N GLY A 420 6.50 -11.32 -3.08
CA GLY A 420 7.64 -11.24 -3.99
C GLY A 420 7.94 -9.85 -4.49
N SER A 421 8.95 -9.75 -5.36
CA SER A 421 9.33 -8.53 -6.05
C SER A 421 8.49 -8.32 -7.31
N ILE A 422 8.13 -7.06 -7.58
CA ILE A 422 7.40 -6.65 -8.78
C ILE A 422 8.24 -5.77 -9.72
N THR A 423 9.52 -5.55 -9.40
CA THR A 423 10.42 -4.71 -10.20
C THR A 423 11.75 -5.38 -10.57
N ASP A 424 11.78 -6.70 -10.66
CA ASP A 424 13.01 -7.41 -11.00
C ASP A 424 13.60 -6.94 -12.32
N ASN A 425 14.95 -6.79 -12.32
CA ASN A 425 15.72 -6.35 -13.49
C ASN A 425 15.32 -4.97 -14.06
N TYR A 426 14.80 -4.07 -13.22
CA TYR A 426 14.36 -2.74 -13.66
C TYR A 426 15.21 -1.59 -13.09
N GLY A 427 16.50 -1.82 -12.76
CA GLY A 427 17.37 -0.90 -12.01
C GLY A 427 17.08 -0.97 -10.51
N ASN A 428 17.57 0.00 -9.76
CA ASN A 428 17.20 0.16 -8.37
C ASN A 428 15.87 0.90 -8.28
N CYS A 429 14.85 0.25 -7.76
CA CYS A 429 13.49 0.76 -7.63
C CYS A 429 13.17 1.04 -6.16
N ILE A 430 12.79 2.29 -5.86
CA ILE A 430 12.59 2.81 -4.50
C ILE A 430 11.32 3.66 -4.40
N THR A 431 10.94 4.01 -3.18
CA THR A 431 9.85 4.95 -2.84
C THR A 431 8.53 4.64 -3.55
N PRO A 432 7.98 3.42 -3.39
CA PRO A 432 6.68 3.12 -3.96
C PRO A 432 5.58 3.99 -3.36
N ARG A 433 4.58 4.32 -4.18
CA ARG A 433 3.33 4.95 -3.76
C ARG A 433 2.18 4.27 -4.47
N TRP A 434 1.31 3.66 -3.69
CA TRP A 434 0.12 2.99 -4.20
C TRP A 434 -0.98 4.01 -4.46
N SER A 435 -1.62 3.99 -5.64
CA SER A 435 -2.80 4.80 -5.92
C SER A 435 -3.99 4.31 -5.09
N LYS A 436 -4.84 5.23 -4.73
CA LYS A 436 -6.03 4.95 -3.91
C LYS A 436 -7.25 4.68 -4.77
#